data_e8ff11170d9b79cf5901f1ded64ee457
#
_entry.id   e8ff11170d9b79cf5901f1ded64ee457
#
_cell.length_a   1.000
_cell.length_b   1.000
_cell.length_c   1.000
_cell.angle_alpha   90.00
_cell.angle_beta   90.00
_cell.angle_gamma   90.00
#
_symmetry.space_group_name_H-M   'P 1'
#
loop_
_entity.id
_entity.type
_entity.pdbx_description
1 polymer ?
#
loop_
_entity_poly.entity_id
_entity_poly.type
_entity_poly.pdbx_seq_one_letter_code
_entity_poly.pdbx_strand_id
1 'polypeptide(L)'
;MYWLHLSFKNIPRLMRMNTIKKAPILFSILTAALLSACAGNGIPISSNTKYPIQVLYDNEPLERPYSELAVVEIGSEDSLTADQTKDKRMMFRGNDAKTKELLTARLVMKAQKIGADAIINVKYKYYTSVDKEGYMLSGLAVRYRGE
;
A
#
# COMPACT_ATOMS: atom_id res chain seq x y z
N MET A 1 -34.59 51.08 4.81
CA MET A 1 -34.67 51.67 3.47
C MET A 1 -33.63 52.79 3.38
N TYR A 2 -32.36 52.44 3.22
CA TYR A 2 -31.27 53.41 2.97
C TYR A 2 -30.36 52.86 1.86
N TRP A 3 -30.40 53.53 0.70
CA TRP A 3 -29.54 53.32 -0.43
C TRP A 3 -28.18 53.95 -0.15
N LEU A 4 -27.11 53.17 -0.15
CA LEU A 4 -25.73 53.69 -0.18
C LEU A 4 -25.23 53.65 -1.63
N HIS A 5 -25.30 54.81 -2.27
CA HIS A 5 -24.63 55.14 -3.52
C HIS A 5 -23.12 55.26 -3.26
N LEU A 6 -22.35 54.24 -3.62
CA LEU A 6 -20.89 54.36 -3.70
C LEU A 6 -20.50 54.89 -5.09
N SER A 7 -20.19 56.18 -5.12
CA SER A 7 -19.67 56.90 -6.27
C SER A 7 -18.23 56.49 -6.55
N PHE A 8 -18.02 55.68 -7.59
CA PHE A 8 -16.72 55.39 -8.17
C PHE A 8 -16.32 56.54 -9.13
N LYS A 9 -15.82 57.67 -8.58
CA LYS A 9 -15.18 58.71 -9.39
C LYS A 9 -13.72 58.83 -8.95
N ASN A 10 -12.84 58.78 -9.94
CA ASN A 10 -11.40 59.05 -9.95
C ASN A 10 -10.47 57.82 -9.74
N ILE A 11 -10.32 57.06 -10.80
CA ILE A 11 -9.11 56.25 -11.01
C ILE A 11 -8.24 57.08 -12.02
N PRO A 12 -7.04 57.51 -11.63
CA PRO A 12 -6.20 58.31 -12.53
C PRO A 12 -5.73 57.47 -13.72
N ARG A 13 -5.93 58.01 -14.89
CA ARG A 13 -5.69 57.44 -16.24
C ARG A 13 -4.23 57.04 -16.52
N LEU A 14 -3.29 57.32 -15.62
CA LEU A 14 -1.86 57.15 -15.80
C LEU A 14 -1.29 55.75 -15.39
N MET A 15 -2.07 54.91 -14.73
CA MET A 15 -1.60 53.59 -14.36
C MET A 15 -1.97 52.46 -15.34
N ARG A 16 -2.64 52.80 -16.45
CA ARG A 16 -3.23 51.81 -17.36
C ARG A 16 -2.33 51.28 -18.46
N MET A 17 -1.14 51.82 -18.66
CA MET A 17 -0.31 51.45 -19.82
C MET A 17 0.94 50.61 -19.52
N ASN A 18 1.35 50.47 -18.27
CA ASN A 18 2.55 49.69 -17.96
C ASN A 18 2.30 48.27 -17.42
N THR A 19 1.08 47.94 -17.08
CA THR A 19 0.75 46.60 -16.51
C THR A 19 0.54 45.54 -17.59
N ILE A 20 0.15 45.90 -18.78
CA ILE A 20 -0.16 44.95 -19.86
C ILE A 20 1.12 44.34 -20.46
N LYS A 21 2.24 45.07 -20.50
CA LYS A 21 3.52 44.55 -21.03
C LYS A 21 4.27 43.62 -20.07
N LYS A 22 3.98 43.68 -18.77
CA LYS A 22 4.61 42.82 -17.76
C LYS A 22 3.81 41.57 -17.42
N ALA A 23 2.52 41.53 -17.76
CA ALA A 23 1.64 40.39 -17.52
C ALA A 23 2.10 39.09 -18.21
N PRO A 24 2.56 39.07 -19.47
CA PRO A 24 3.00 37.84 -20.11
C PRO A 24 4.29 37.27 -19.48
N ILE A 25 5.18 38.12 -18.96
CA ILE A 25 6.43 37.68 -18.30
C ILE A 25 6.13 37.04 -16.96
N LEU A 26 5.24 37.61 -16.16
CA LEU A 26 4.80 37.03 -14.87
C LEU A 26 4.05 35.73 -15.07
N PHE A 27 3.22 35.64 -16.10
CA PHE A 27 2.49 34.43 -16.44
C PHE A 27 3.44 33.30 -16.90
N SER A 28 4.46 33.65 -17.69
CA SER A 28 5.49 32.72 -18.14
C SER A 28 6.35 32.18 -16.99
N ILE A 29 6.71 33.00 -16.00
CA ILE A 29 7.46 32.58 -14.82
C ILE A 29 6.61 31.66 -13.93
N LEU A 30 5.31 31.98 -13.79
CA LEU A 30 4.40 31.17 -12.97
C LEU A 30 4.16 29.78 -13.59
N THR A 31 4.03 29.69 -14.92
CA THR A 31 3.89 28.40 -15.62
C THR A 31 5.17 27.57 -15.56
N ALA A 32 6.34 28.20 -15.65
CA ALA A 32 7.63 27.50 -15.50
C ALA A 32 7.82 26.93 -14.08
N ALA A 33 7.38 27.64 -13.05
CA ALA A 33 7.43 27.19 -11.66
C ALA A 33 6.48 25.99 -11.40
N LEU A 34 5.33 25.95 -12.07
CA LEU A 34 4.39 24.82 -11.96
C LEU A 34 4.90 23.55 -12.65
N LEU A 35 5.65 23.70 -13.76
CA LEU A 35 6.23 22.56 -14.47
C LEU A 35 7.43 21.95 -13.73
N SER A 36 8.18 22.72 -12.96
CA SER A 36 9.29 22.19 -12.16
C SER A 36 8.83 21.44 -10.90
N ALA A 37 7.62 21.63 -10.43
CA ALA A 37 7.05 20.86 -9.32
C ALA A 37 6.78 19.38 -9.64
N CYS A 38 6.70 19.03 -10.93
CA CYS A 38 6.52 17.63 -11.38
C CYS A 38 7.84 16.88 -11.55
N ALA A 39 8.99 17.53 -11.43
CA ALA A 39 10.31 16.89 -11.43
C ALA A 39 10.76 16.52 -10.01
N GLY A 40 9.81 16.29 -9.11
CA GLY A 40 10.11 15.70 -7.81
C GLY A 40 10.76 14.36 -8.02
N ASN A 41 11.95 14.17 -7.48
CA ASN A 41 12.56 12.87 -7.26
C ASN A 41 11.45 11.94 -6.84
N GLY A 42 11.18 10.89 -7.64
CA GLY A 42 10.08 9.97 -7.34
C GLY A 42 10.20 9.63 -5.87
N ILE A 43 9.19 10.03 -5.10
CA ILE A 43 9.08 9.60 -3.72
C ILE A 43 9.19 8.10 -3.87
N PRO A 44 10.22 7.44 -3.31
CA PRO A 44 10.22 6.00 -3.32
C PRO A 44 8.87 5.66 -2.72
N ILE A 45 7.97 5.09 -3.53
CA ILE A 45 6.77 4.48 -3.01
C ILE A 45 7.34 3.38 -2.15
N SER A 46 7.67 3.74 -0.93
CA SER A 46 7.86 2.80 0.12
C SER A 46 6.58 1.99 0.04
N SER A 47 6.68 0.80 -0.51
CA SER A 47 5.63 -0.18 -0.43
C SER A 47 5.30 -0.18 1.05
N ASN A 48 4.15 0.38 1.39
CA ASN A 48 3.74 0.60 2.76
C ASN A 48 3.58 -0.80 3.32
N THR A 49 4.70 -1.36 3.77
CA THR A 49 4.78 -2.71 4.24
C THR A 49 3.99 -2.70 5.53
N LYS A 50 2.76 -3.15 5.46
CA LYS A 50 1.86 -3.37 6.61
C LYS A 50 2.57 -4.13 7.73
N TYR A 51 3.67 -4.79 7.40
CA TYR A 51 4.48 -5.62 8.29
C TYR A 51 5.90 -5.04 8.42
N PRO A 52 6.57 -5.26 9.55
CA PRO A 52 7.91 -4.74 9.82
C PRO A 52 9.02 -5.34 8.94
N ILE A 53 8.75 -6.44 8.25
CA ILE A 53 9.62 -7.06 7.25
C ILE A 53 8.87 -7.20 5.92
N GLN A 54 9.60 -7.23 4.83
CA GLN A 54 9.02 -7.38 3.51
C GLN A 54 8.41 -8.77 3.32
N VAL A 55 7.19 -8.84 2.79
CA VAL A 55 6.48 -10.09 2.50
C VAL A 55 6.19 -10.13 1.00
N LEU A 56 6.83 -11.05 0.28
CA LEU A 56 6.72 -11.22 -1.17
C LEU A 56 6.02 -12.54 -1.50
N TYR A 57 4.98 -12.45 -2.28
CA TYR A 57 4.23 -13.61 -2.74
C TYR A 57 4.91 -14.27 -3.95
N ASP A 58 4.42 -15.44 -4.36
CA ASP A 58 5.05 -16.39 -5.29
C ASP A 58 5.57 -15.78 -6.61
N ASN A 59 5.04 -14.65 -7.06
CA ASN A 59 5.41 -14.03 -8.34
C ASN A 59 6.15 -12.68 -8.19
N GLU A 60 6.54 -12.33 -6.97
CA GLU A 60 7.21 -11.07 -6.69
C GLU A 60 8.71 -11.29 -6.52
N PRO A 61 9.55 -10.75 -7.43
CA PRO A 61 10.99 -10.92 -7.33
C PRO A 61 11.56 -10.09 -6.18
N LEU A 62 12.58 -10.63 -5.52
CA LEU A 62 13.40 -9.88 -4.58
C LEU A 62 14.62 -9.33 -5.32
N GLU A 63 14.72 -7.99 -5.40
CA GLU A 63 15.78 -7.32 -6.17
C GLU A 63 17.15 -7.27 -5.44
N ARG A 64 17.15 -7.56 -4.14
CA ARG A 64 18.38 -7.49 -3.31
C ARG A 64 19.02 -8.86 -3.15
N PRO A 65 20.36 -8.93 -3.13
CA PRO A 65 21.05 -10.17 -2.79
C PRO A 65 20.71 -10.60 -1.37
N TYR A 66 20.44 -11.87 -1.16
CA TYR A 66 20.04 -12.42 0.12
C TYR A 66 20.72 -13.76 0.43
N SER A 67 20.64 -14.18 1.66
CA SER A 67 20.92 -15.52 2.14
C SER A 67 19.66 -16.14 2.73
N GLU A 68 19.44 -17.40 2.40
CA GLU A 68 18.31 -18.17 2.94
C GLU A 68 18.56 -18.53 4.39
N LEU A 69 17.54 -18.42 5.24
CA LEU A 69 17.59 -18.80 6.64
C LEU A 69 16.85 -20.12 6.88
N ALA A 70 15.54 -20.11 6.67
CA ALA A 70 14.69 -21.28 6.86
C ALA A 70 13.33 -21.10 6.16
N VAL A 71 12.68 -22.23 5.86
CA VAL A 71 11.27 -22.23 5.51
C VAL A 71 10.45 -22.02 6.78
N VAL A 72 9.58 -21.03 6.77
CA VAL A 72 8.62 -20.76 7.86
C VAL A 72 7.22 -21.09 7.39
N GLU A 73 6.47 -21.72 8.30
CA GLU A 73 5.12 -22.17 8.02
C GLU A 73 4.22 -21.93 9.23
N ILE A 74 2.96 -21.58 8.97
CA ILE A 74 1.94 -21.43 10.00
C ILE A 74 0.58 -21.87 9.44
N GLY A 75 -0.24 -22.46 10.27
CA GLY A 75 -1.59 -22.88 9.92
C GLY A 75 -2.62 -22.39 10.94
N SER A 76 -3.87 -22.35 10.50
CA SER A 76 -5.06 -22.21 11.34
C SER A 76 -6.08 -23.24 10.85
N GLU A 77 -6.77 -23.85 11.79
CA GLU A 77 -7.86 -24.79 11.51
C GLU A 77 -9.05 -24.39 12.35
N ASP A 78 -10.17 -24.21 11.70
CA ASP A 78 -11.41 -23.77 12.30
C ASP A 78 -12.55 -24.75 11.94
N SER A 79 -13.50 -24.93 12.86
CA SER A 79 -14.70 -25.73 12.59
C SER A 79 -15.63 -24.98 11.63
N LEU A 80 -16.20 -25.70 10.68
CA LEU A 80 -17.21 -25.14 9.78
C LEU A 80 -18.45 -24.74 10.56
N THR A 81 -18.99 -23.57 10.26
CA THR A 81 -20.24 -23.09 10.85
C THR A 81 -21.44 -23.77 10.17
N ALA A 82 -22.61 -23.75 10.85
CA ALA A 82 -23.85 -24.27 10.27
C ALA A 82 -24.23 -23.60 8.94
N ASP A 83 -23.91 -22.31 8.80
CA ASP A 83 -24.17 -21.54 7.57
C ASP A 83 -23.25 -21.92 6.42
N GLN A 84 -22.06 -22.44 6.72
CA GLN A 84 -21.09 -22.87 5.73
C GLN A 84 -21.36 -24.30 5.22
N THR A 85 -22.17 -25.06 5.95
CA THR A 85 -22.44 -26.47 5.65
C THR A 85 -23.92 -26.74 5.43
N LYS A 86 -24.24 -27.51 4.41
CA LYS A 86 -25.54 -28.11 4.18
C LYS A 86 -25.35 -29.57 3.82
N ASP A 87 -26.04 -30.46 4.51
CA ASP A 87 -25.96 -31.91 4.26
C ASP A 87 -24.52 -32.45 4.27
N LYS A 88 -23.70 -31.97 5.22
CA LYS A 88 -22.26 -32.26 5.35
C LYS A 88 -21.43 -31.84 4.13
N ARG A 89 -21.91 -30.89 3.34
CA ARG A 89 -21.14 -30.30 2.24
C ARG A 89 -20.88 -28.84 2.53
N MET A 90 -19.64 -28.40 2.32
CA MET A 90 -19.31 -26.98 2.43
C MET A 90 -19.95 -26.21 1.27
N MET A 91 -20.79 -25.23 1.59
CA MET A 91 -21.50 -24.41 0.61
C MET A 91 -20.71 -23.19 0.19
N PHE A 92 -19.95 -22.59 1.10
CA PHE A 92 -19.07 -21.45 0.82
C PHE A 92 -17.93 -21.37 1.84
N ARG A 93 -16.87 -20.69 1.47
CA ARG A 93 -15.75 -20.41 2.36
C ARG A 93 -16.10 -19.33 3.38
N GLY A 94 -15.48 -19.40 4.55
CA GLY A 94 -15.49 -18.30 5.52
C GLY A 94 -14.74 -17.06 5.04
N ASN A 95 -14.56 -16.10 5.93
CA ASN A 95 -13.86 -14.85 5.61
C ASN A 95 -12.35 -15.06 5.50
N ASP A 96 -11.88 -15.44 4.32
CA ASP A 96 -10.48 -15.72 4.01
C ASP A 96 -9.55 -14.52 4.24
N ALA A 97 -10.02 -13.30 3.98
CA ALA A 97 -9.17 -12.11 4.06
C ALA A 97 -8.64 -11.86 5.47
N LYS A 98 -9.49 -11.97 6.48
CA LYS A 98 -9.12 -11.79 7.89
C LYS A 98 -8.16 -12.88 8.36
N THR A 99 -8.45 -14.12 8.02
CA THR A 99 -7.61 -15.28 8.37
C THR A 99 -6.25 -15.18 7.70
N LYS A 100 -6.21 -14.84 6.41
CA LYS A 100 -4.96 -14.62 5.68
C LYS A 100 -4.12 -13.51 6.33
N GLU A 101 -4.72 -12.41 6.71
CA GLU A 101 -4.04 -11.30 7.38
C GLU A 101 -3.44 -11.74 8.72
N LEU A 102 -4.22 -12.45 9.54
CA LEU A 102 -3.76 -12.96 10.83
C LEU A 102 -2.60 -13.95 10.68
N LEU A 103 -2.71 -14.87 9.73
CA LEU A 103 -1.64 -15.84 9.46
C LEU A 103 -0.39 -15.16 8.93
N THR A 104 -0.53 -14.15 8.06
CA THR A 104 0.63 -13.37 7.58
C THR A 104 1.33 -12.67 8.74
N ALA A 105 0.59 -12.03 9.63
CA ALA A 105 1.18 -11.39 10.80
C ALA A 105 1.94 -12.38 11.70
N ARG A 106 1.37 -13.56 11.93
CA ARG A 106 2.02 -14.63 12.72
C ARG A 106 3.26 -15.20 12.01
N LEU A 107 3.21 -15.36 10.68
CA LEU A 107 4.35 -15.80 9.85
C LEU A 107 5.50 -14.80 9.95
N VAL A 108 5.19 -13.52 9.84
CA VAL A 108 6.15 -12.40 10.01
C VAL A 108 6.82 -12.46 11.38
N MET A 109 6.05 -12.62 12.46
CA MET A 109 6.62 -12.75 13.82
C MET A 109 7.54 -13.97 13.93
N LYS A 110 7.19 -15.09 13.29
CA LYS A 110 8.03 -16.29 13.29
C LYS A 110 9.34 -16.07 12.53
N ALA A 111 9.29 -15.40 11.37
CA ALA A 111 10.48 -15.05 10.59
C ALA A 111 11.39 -14.06 11.32
N GLN A 112 10.83 -13.04 11.96
CA GLN A 112 11.59 -12.09 12.77
C GLN A 112 12.36 -12.75 13.92
N LYS A 113 11.78 -13.76 14.58
CA LYS A 113 12.45 -14.48 15.66
C LYS A 113 13.73 -15.19 15.22
N ILE A 114 13.84 -15.54 13.95
CA ILE A 114 15.05 -16.15 13.37
C ILE A 114 15.94 -15.12 12.66
N GLY A 115 15.63 -13.82 12.78
CA GLY A 115 16.43 -12.72 12.25
C GLY A 115 16.29 -12.53 10.74
N ALA A 116 15.11 -12.77 10.17
CA ALA A 116 14.83 -12.52 8.77
C ALA A 116 14.52 -11.03 8.51
N ASP A 117 14.97 -10.54 7.35
CA ASP A 117 14.67 -9.20 6.84
C ASP A 117 13.51 -9.22 5.85
N ALA A 118 13.25 -10.39 5.24
CA ALA A 118 12.11 -10.60 4.33
C ALA A 118 11.62 -12.05 4.36
N ILE A 119 10.41 -12.26 3.86
CA ILE A 119 9.85 -13.56 3.54
C ILE A 119 9.49 -13.56 2.06
N ILE A 120 10.01 -14.51 1.31
CA ILE A 120 9.78 -14.65 -0.13
C ILE A 120 9.04 -15.95 -0.45
N ASN A 121 8.48 -16.01 -1.65
CA ASN A 121 7.73 -17.17 -2.15
C ASN A 121 6.58 -17.56 -1.19
N VAL A 122 5.88 -16.57 -0.68
CA VAL A 122 4.77 -16.81 0.25
C VAL A 122 3.62 -17.45 -0.47
N LYS A 123 3.25 -18.64 -0.02
CA LYS A 123 2.14 -19.45 -0.55
C LYS A 123 1.05 -19.57 0.47
N TYR A 124 -0.18 -19.36 0.01
CA TYR A 124 -1.38 -19.51 0.81
C TYR A 124 -2.18 -20.71 0.30
N LYS A 125 -2.35 -21.72 1.13
CA LYS A 125 -3.09 -22.94 0.82
C LYS A 125 -4.32 -23.04 1.73
N TYR A 126 -5.47 -23.22 1.09
CA TYR A 126 -6.69 -23.58 1.77
C TYR A 126 -6.95 -25.07 1.63
N TYR A 127 -7.39 -25.70 2.70
CA TYR A 127 -7.86 -27.07 2.70
C TYR A 127 -9.16 -27.19 3.50
N THR A 128 -9.93 -28.23 3.23
CA THR A 128 -11.19 -28.51 3.91
C THR A 128 -11.36 -29.99 4.15
N SER A 129 -12.01 -30.33 5.25
CA SER A 129 -12.48 -31.66 5.62
C SER A 129 -14.00 -31.67 5.80
N VAL A 130 -14.55 -32.71 6.37
CA VAL A 130 -16.01 -32.87 6.54
C VAL A 130 -16.61 -31.80 7.47
N ASP A 131 -15.88 -31.42 8.51
CA ASP A 131 -16.34 -30.58 9.62
C ASP A 131 -15.43 -29.36 9.89
N LYS A 132 -14.33 -29.26 9.15
CA LYS A 132 -13.31 -28.24 9.38
C LYS A 132 -12.79 -27.64 8.09
N GLU A 133 -12.40 -26.39 8.17
CA GLU A 133 -11.58 -25.73 7.16
C GLU A 133 -10.25 -25.30 7.76
N GLY A 134 -9.24 -25.24 6.93
CA GLY A 134 -7.92 -24.84 7.38
C GLY A 134 -7.19 -24.00 6.33
N TYR A 135 -6.31 -23.20 6.84
CA TYR A 135 -5.44 -22.34 6.05
C TYR A 135 -3.99 -22.57 6.48
N MET A 136 -3.13 -22.70 5.50
CA MET A 136 -1.71 -22.83 5.70
C MET A 136 -1.00 -21.73 4.92
N LEU A 137 -0.08 -21.05 5.56
CA LEU A 137 0.78 -20.06 4.96
C LEU A 137 2.23 -20.49 5.15
N SER A 138 2.99 -20.56 4.06
CA SER A 138 4.40 -20.91 4.09
C SER A 138 5.21 -19.94 3.26
N GLY A 139 6.48 -19.74 3.58
CA GLY A 139 7.41 -18.90 2.83
C GLY A 139 8.84 -19.15 3.25
N LEU A 140 9.79 -18.65 2.44
CA LEU A 140 11.22 -18.74 2.74
C LEU A 140 11.65 -17.44 3.43
N ALA A 141 12.10 -17.57 4.67
CA ALA A 141 12.68 -16.46 5.43
C ALA A 141 14.12 -16.23 4.96
N VAL A 142 14.43 -14.98 4.63
CA VAL A 142 15.72 -14.58 4.08
C VAL A 142 16.29 -13.38 4.84
N ARG A 143 17.62 -13.26 4.81
CA ARG A 143 18.37 -12.10 5.32
C ARG A 143 19.07 -11.42 4.17
N TYR A 144 18.98 -10.09 4.09
CA TYR A 144 19.72 -9.32 3.10
C TYR A 144 21.22 -9.45 3.35
N ARG A 145 21.98 -9.63 2.29
CA ARG A 145 23.43 -9.48 2.35
C ARG A 145 23.71 -7.98 2.34
N GLY A 146 24.53 -7.54 3.30
CA GLY A 146 25.07 -6.17 3.26
C GLY A 146 25.88 -5.95 1.97
N GLU A 147 25.82 -4.74 1.46
CA GLU A 147 26.72 -4.25 0.43
C GLU A 147 28.13 -4.13 1.00
#